data_87a07183beafd11f3dfafd92eaf095fa
#
_entry.id   87a07183beafd11f3dfafd92eaf095fa
#
_cell.length_a   1.000
_cell.length_b   1.000
_cell.length_c   1.000
_cell.angle_alpha   90.00
_cell.angle_beta   90.00
_cell.angle_gamma   90.00
#
_symmetry.space_group_name_H-M   'P 1'
#
loop_
_entity.id
_entity.type
_entity.pdbx_description
1 polymer ?
#
loop_
_entity_poly.entity_id
_entity_poly.type
_entity_poly.pdbx_seq_one_letter_code
_entity_poly.pdbx_strand_id
1 'polypeptide(L)'
;MAKEIRNQFPNINLEHIYKSTLGDADLTTPLNKMPDVGVFTNDIRNDLLNGEADIAVHSWKDLPVDLEKGTKISATIDRADTRDMIFIKEESLGKQKLSILSSSPRREKNLSLFLPLALPFKTNISFKDVRGNIHTRLKKLIEGDDDGLVVAKAAIERLIELNDDEFFDDKKELLKIIENLKWMVLPISQNPCAAGQGALAIESREGDSEVDKILNCLLYTSPSPRD
;
A
#
# COMPACT_ATOMS: atom_id res chain seq x y z
N MET A 1 13.36 3.19 -5.40
CA MET A 1 13.83 4.56 -5.12
C MET A 1 15.29 4.56 -4.62
N ALA A 2 15.62 4.10 -3.41
CA ALA A 2 17.00 4.13 -2.91
C ALA A 2 18.04 3.55 -3.90
N LYS A 3 17.71 2.44 -4.56
CA LYS A 3 18.55 1.84 -5.61
C LYS A 3 18.76 2.79 -6.79
N GLU A 4 17.75 3.52 -7.23
CA GLU A 4 17.85 4.47 -8.33
C GLU A 4 18.70 5.68 -7.95
N ILE A 5 18.52 6.21 -6.73
CA ILE A 5 19.39 7.28 -6.21
C ILE A 5 20.84 6.82 -6.15
N ARG A 6 21.14 5.67 -5.57
CA ARG A 6 22.51 5.13 -5.51
C ARG A 6 23.15 4.90 -6.87
N ASN A 7 22.36 4.48 -7.86
CA ASN A 7 22.85 4.28 -9.24
C ASN A 7 23.29 5.59 -9.89
N GLN A 8 22.57 6.68 -9.64
CA GLN A 8 22.87 7.99 -10.23
C GLN A 8 23.86 8.79 -9.39
N PHE A 9 23.86 8.61 -8.09
CA PHE A 9 24.68 9.30 -7.12
C PHE A 9 25.41 8.30 -6.20
N PRO A 10 26.44 7.58 -6.69
CA PRO A 10 27.08 6.50 -5.94
C PRO A 10 27.78 6.95 -4.65
N ASN A 11 28.07 8.25 -4.51
CA ASN A 11 28.73 8.84 -3.34
C ASN A 11 27.77 9.35 -2.27
N ILE A 12 26.43 9.28 -2.52
CA ILE A 12 25.44 9.70 -1.52
C ILE A 12 25.26 8.55 -0.51
N ASN A 13 25.41 8.91 0.77
CA ASN A 13 24.99 8.04 1.85
C ASN A 13 23.48 8.19 2.06
N LEU A 14 22.74 7.07 2.00
CA LEU A 14 21.31 7.03 2.27
C LEU A 14 21.09 6.31 3.60
N GLU A 15 20.57 7.03 4.56
CA GLU A 15 20.12 6.50 5.83
C GLU A 15 18.60 6.28 5.76
N HIS A 16 18.12 5.12 6.21
CA HIS A 16 16.71 4.75 6.22
C HIS A 16 16.16 4.98 7.62
N ILE A 17 15.14 5.82 7.72
CA ILE A 17 14.40 6.07 8.97
C ILE A 17 13.03 5.41 8.83
N TYR A 18 12.78 4.38 9.62
CA TYR A 18 11.48 3.69 9.66
C TYR A 18 10.68 4.20 10.86
N LYS A 19 9.47 4.67 10.60
CA LYS A 19 8.53 5.09 11.66
C LYS A 19 7.22 4.33 11.54
N SER A 20 6.67 3.92 12.68
CA SER A 20 5.28 3.51 12.76
C SER A 20 4.42 4.76 12.95
N THR A 21 3.40 4.91 12.13
CA THR A 21 2.47 6.04 12.20
C THR A 21 1.35 5.78 13.22
N LEU A 22 0.59 6.81 13.58
CA LEU A 22 -0.61 6.66 14.41
C LEU A 22 -1.60 5.67 13.80
N GLY A 23 -1.70 5.67 12.47
CA GLY A 23 -2.55 4.71 11.75
C GLY A 23 -2.07 3.26 11.84
N ASP A 24 -0.77 3.04 12.02
CA ASP A 24 -0.20 1.71 12.24
C ASP A 24 -0.30 1.26 13.71
N ALA A 25 -0.23 2.21 14.64
CA ALA A 25 -0.28 1.94 16.08
C ALA A 25 -1.70 1.63 16.57
N ASP A 26 -2.72 2.32 16.06
CA ASP A 26 -4.12 2.05 16.42
C ASP A 26 -4.74 1.02 15.49
N LEU A 27 -4.69 -0.24 15.92
CA LEU A 27 -5.27 -1.37 15.19
C LEU A 27 -6.75 -1.63 15.52
N THR A 28 -7.35 -0.82 16.40
CA THR A 28 -8.69 -1.05 16.96
C THR A 28 -9.75 -0.10 16.40
N THR A 29 -9.39 1.15 16.16
CA THR A 29 -10.31 2.16 15.65
C THR A 29 -10.55 1.96 14.15
N PRO A 30 -11.81 1.84 13.68
CA PRO A 30 -12.12 1.79 12.26
C PRO A 30 -11.60 3.03 11.53
N LEU A 31 -11.05 2.85 10.30
CA LEU A 31 -10.48 3.94 9.51
C LEU A 31 -11.43 5.14 9.31
N ASN A 32 -12.72 4.86 9.15
CA ASN A 32 -13.75 5.90 8.98
C ASN A 32 -14.07 6.69 10.25
N LYS A 33 -13.50 6.32 11.39
CA LYS A 33 -13.61 7.03 12.68
C LYS A 33 -12.31 7.69 13.09
N MET A 34 -11.23 7.49 12.35
CA MET A 34 -9.98 8.22 12.56
C MET A 34 -10.08 9.64 12.00
N PRO A 35 -9.23 10.57 12.45
CA PRO A 35 -9.13 11.90 11.84
C PRO A 35 -8.89 11.77 10.34
N ASP A 36 -9.63 12.52 9.53
CA ASP A 36 -9.67 12.37 8.07
C ASP A 36 -8.34 12.67 7.36
N VAL A 37 -7.41 13.37 8.00
CA VAL A 37 -6.21 13.87 7.33
C VAL A 37 -4.94 13.52 8.12
N GLY A 38 -3.95 12.95 7.42
CA GLY A 38 -2.58 12.87 7.92
C GLY A 38 -2.27 11.76 8.92
N VAL A 39 -3.19 10.84 9.22
CA VAL A 39 -2.98 9.74 10.21
C VAL A 39 -1.75 8.89 9.87
N PHE A 40 -1.40 8.80 8.59
CA PHE A 40 -0.25 8.02 8.09
C PHE A 40 0.93 8.89 7.65
N THR A 41 0.79 10.22 7.64
CA THR A 41 1.77 11.09 7.00
C THR A 41 2.28 12.23 7.85
N ASN A 42 1.54 12.69 8.86
CA ASN A 42 1.89 13.89 9.64
C ASN A 42 3.20 13.73 10.41
N ASP A 43 3.45 12.59 11.05
CA ASP A 43 4.67 12.37 11.81
C ASP A 43 5.91 12.40 10.91
N ILE A 44 5.80 11.77 9.72
CA ILE A 44 6.87 11.74 8.72
C ILE A 44 7.10 13.14 8.13
N ARG A 45 6.02 13.91 7.90
CA ARG A 45 6.11 15.29 7.41
C ARG A 45 6.76 16.23 8.43
N ASN A 46 6.47 16.06 9.72
CA ASN A 46 7.12 16.82 10.77
C ASN A 46 8.64 16.61 10.76
N ASP A 47 9.12 15.40 10.48
CA ASP A 47 10.56 15.14 10.35
C ASP A 47 11.18 15.92 9.19
N LEU A 48 10.47 16.01 8.04
CA LEU A 48 10.92 16.86 6.94
C LEU A 48 11.01 18.32 7.36
N LEU A 49 9.99 18.87 8.02
CA LEU A 49 9.93 20.27 8.45
C LEU A 49 10.98 20.59 9.50
N ASN A 50 11.27 19.65 10.38
CA ASN A 50 12.28 19.80 11.45
C ASN A 50 13.71 19.55 10.95
N GLY A 51 13.89 19.06 9.72
CA GLY A 51 15.20 18.70 9.19
C GLY A 51 15.77 17.39 9.72
N GLU A 52 14.92 16.55 10.32
CA GLU A 52 15.27 15.21 10.77
C GLU A 52 15.30 14.19 9.62
N ALA A 53 14.60 14.50 8.52
CA ALA A 53 14.67 13.77 7.27
C ALA A 53 14.76 14.75 6.08
N ASP A 54 15.37 14.31 4.98
CA ASP A 54 15.47 15.11 3.75
C ASP A 54 14.37 14.77 2.75
N ILE A 55 13.94 13.52 2.74
CA ILE A 55 12.87 13.02 1.87
C ILE A 55 11.96 12.07 2.64
N ALA A 56 10.67 12.08 2.29
CA ALA A 56 9.70 11.12 2.76
C ALA A 56 9.08 10.37 1.59
N VAL A 57 8.85 9.08 1.75
CA VAL A 57 8.26 8.22 0.71
C VAL A 57 6.90 7.73 1.17
N HIS A 58 5.88 8.07 0.42
CA HIS A 58 4.49 7.75 0.75
C HIS A 58 3.84 6.88 -0.33
N SER A 59 2.91 6.03 0.06
CA SER A 59 1.89 5.56 -0.86
C SER A 59 1.04 6.75 -1.27
N TRP A 60 1.01 7.11 -2.55
CA TRP A 60 0.32 8.32 -3.00
C TRP A 60 -1.16 8.37 -2.62
N LYS A 61 -1.83 7.22 -2.64
CA LYS A 61 -3.25 7.11 -2.27
C LYS A 61 -3.57 7.51 -0.82
N ASP A 62 -2.56 7.53 0.04
CA ASP A 62 -2.70 7.80 1.48
C ASP A 62 -2.34 9.27 1.82
N LEU A 63 -1.91 10.04 0.81
CA LEU A 63 -1.68 11.48 0.93
C LEU A 63 -2.98 12.26 0.82
N PRO A 64 -3.11 13.38 1.58
CA PRO A 64 -4.21 14.30 1.40
C PRO A 64 -4.13 14.98 0.01
N VAL A 65 -5.27 15.48 -0.47
CA VAL A 65 -5.34 16.21 -1.76
C VAL A 65 -4.55 17.51 -1.70
N ASP A 66 -4.69 18.23 -0.59
CA ASP A 66 -3.95 19.46 -0.32
C ASP A 66 -2.82 19.16 0.67
N LEU A 67 -1.59 19.44 0.26
CA LEU A 67 -0.44 19.30 1.13
C LEU A 67 -0.36 20.50 2.10
N GLU A 68 0.21 20.27 3.26
CA GLU A 68 0.52 21.36 4.19
C GLU A 68 1.64 22.24 3.63
N LYS A 69 1.67 23.51 4.07
CA LYS A 69 2.71 24.45 3.67
C LYS A 69 4.09 24.01 4.14
N GLY A 70 5.10 24.27 3.32
CA GLY A 70 6.51 24.00 3.63
C GLY A 70 7.04 22.68 3.07
N THR A 71 6.17 21.84 2.52
CA THR A 71 6.56 20.63 1.80
C THR A 71 5.89 20.53 0.42
N LYS A 72 6.47 19.75 -0.46
CA LYS A 72 5.97 19.51 -1.83
C LYS A 72 6.23 18.07 -2.25
N ILE A 73 5.44 17.56 -3.20
CA ILE A 73 5.79 16.32 -3.91
C ILE A 73 6.83 16.68 -4.96
N SER A 74 8.04 16.21 -4.76
CA SER A 74 9.19 16.55 -5.59
C SER A 74 9.50 15.49 -6.64
N ALA A 75 9.08 14.25 -6.43
CA ALA A 75 9.29 13.18 -7.39
C ALA A 75 8.26 12.06 -7.24
N THR A 76 8.21 11.22 -8.26
CA THR A 76 7.54 9.92 -8.23
C THR A 76 8.42 8.92 -8.97
N ILE A 77 8.17 7.64 -8.79
CA ILE A 77 8.79 6.57 -9.56
C ILE A 77 7.73 5.87 -10.40
N ASP A 78 8.15 4.95 -11.27
CA ASP A 78 7.24 4.16 -12.10
C ASP A 78 6.10 3.59 -11.28
N ARG A 79 4.88 3.79 -11.79
CA ARG A 79 3.67 3.34 -11.14
C ARG A 79 3.54 1.83 -11.25
N ALA A 80 3.48 1.15 -10.12
CA ALA A 80 3.21 -0.28 -10.06
C ALA A 80 1.77 -0.60 -10.49
N ASP A 81 1.48 -1.88 -10.67
CA ASP A 81 0.14 -2.36 -11.03
C ASP A 81 -0.93 -1.82 -10.07
N THR A 82 -1.89 -1.08 -10.61
CA THR A 82 -2.92 -0.38 -9.83
C THR A 82 -4.04 -1.28 -9.35
N ARG A 83 -4.10 -2.52 -9.83
CA ARG A 83 -5.18 -3.45 -9.52
C ARG A 83 -5.15 -3.90 -8.07
N ASP A 84 -6.31 -4.29 -7.57
CA ASP A 84 -6.42 -5.06 -6.35
C ASP A 84 -6.31 -6.56 -6.67
N MET A 85 -5.99 -7.36 -5.66
CA MET A 85 -6.06 -8.81 -5.72
C MET A 85 -6.76 -9.35 -4.49
N ILE A 86 -7.38 -10.51 -4.65
CA ILE A 86 -8.01 -11.26 -3.58
C ILE A 86 -7.23 -12.55 -3.34
N PHE A 87 -7.01 -12.86 -2.08
CA PHE A 87 -6.57 -14.15 -1.60
C PHE A 87 -7.73 -14.89 -0.96
N ILE A 88 -7.84 -16.19 -1.18
CA ILE A 88 -8.88 -17.05 -0.60
C ILE A 88 -8.20 -18.33 -0.09
N LYS A 89 -8.56 -18.77 1.10
CA LYS A 89 -8.13 -20.05 1.65
C LYS A 89 -8.62 -21.20 0.77
N GLU A 90 -7.78 -22.19 0.53
CA GLU A 90 -8.15 -23.33 -0.32
C GLU A 90 -9.37 -24.11 0.24
N GLU A 91 -9.42 -24.31 1.54
CA GLU A 91 -10.53 -24.96 2.25
C GLU A 91 -11.84 -24.14 2.23
N SER A 92 -11.78 -22.88 1.82
CA SER A 92 -12.97 -22.03 1.69
C SER A 92 -13.59 -22.08 0.31
N LEU A 93 -12.94 -22.71 -0.65
CA LEU A 93 -13.50 -22.87 -2.00
C LEU A 93 -14.74 -23.76 -1.95
N GLY A 94 -15.84 -23.29 -2.57
CA GLY A 94 -17.11 -23.99 -2.58
C GLY A 94 -18.02 -23.71 -1.39
N LYS A 95 -17.61 -22.94 -0.39
CA LYS A 95 -18.49 -22.52 0.70
C LYS A 95 -19.64 -21.67 0.18
N GLN A 96 -20.83 -21.85 0.74
CA GLN A 96 -22.03 -21.06 0.39
C GLN A 96 -21.97 -19.60 0.90
N LYS A 97 -21.09 -19.32 1.85
CA LYS A 97 -20.83 -17.98 2.38
C LYS A 97 -19.34 -17.81 2.54
N LEU A 98 -18.80 -16.67 2.11
CA LEU A 98 -17.42 -16.27 2.31
C LEU A 98 -17.39 -14.97 3.10
N SER A 99 -16.52 -14.94 4.11
CA SER A 99 -16.14 -13.73 4.85
C SER A 99 -14.82 -13.21 4.32
N ILE A 100 -14.83 -12.00 3.74
CA ILE A 100 -13.67 -11.39 3.10
C ILE A 100 -13.18 -10.21 3.92
N LEU A 101 -11.91 -10.23 4.29
CA LEU A 101 -11.26 -9.15 5.02
C LEU A 101 -10.98 -7.96 4.10
N SER A 102 -11.57 -6.81 4.42
CA SER A 102 -11.31 -5.53 3.75
C SER A 102 -11.90 -4.37 4.55
N SER A 103 -11.13 -3.31 4.80
CA SER A 103 -11.61 -2.06 5.43
C SER A 103 -11.83 -0.95 4.40
N SER A 104 -12.03 -1.30 3.13
CA SER A 104 -12.26 -0.33 2.07
C SER A 104 -13.71 -0.36 1.59
N PRO A 105 -14.53 0.69 1.88
CA PRO A 105 -15.91 0.77 1.40
C PRO A 105 -16.03 0.66 -0.13
N ARG A 106 -15.05 1.18 -0.86
CA ARG A 106 -14.96 1.05 -2.32
C ARG A 106 -14.89 -0.41 -2.74
N ARG A 107 -13.97 -1.19 -2.14
CA ARG A 107 -13.81 -2.63 -2.42
C ARG A 107 -15.07 -3.40 -2.06
N GLU A 108 -15.59 -3.18 -0.87
CA GLU A 108 -16.82 -3.82 -0.40
C GLU A 108 -17.97 -3.62 -1.39
N LYS A 109 -18.26 -2.36 -1.76
CA LYS A 109 -19.34 -2.02 -2.69
C LYS A 109 -19.17 -2.71 -4.05
N ASN A 110 -17.98 -2.67 -4.63
CA ASN A 110 -17.76 -3.22 -5.96
C ASN A 110 -17.73 -4.76 -5.96
N LEU A 111 -17.03 -5.33 -4.98
CA LEU A 111 -16.80 -6.77 -4.94
C LEU A 111 -17.98 -7.58 -4.42
N SER A 112 -18.89 -6.99 -3.63
CA SER A 112 -20.15 -7.63 -3.25
C SER A 112 -21.01 -7.99 -4.46
N LEU A 113 -20.91 -7.21 -5.54
CA LEU A 113 -21.62 -7.47 -6.80
C LEU A 113 -20.83 -8.39 -7.74
N PHE A 114 -19.53 -8.23 -7.79
CA PHE A 114 -18.67 -8.91 -8.75
C PHE A 114 -18.30 -10.34 -8.34
N LEU A 115 -17.86 -10.56 -7.10
CA LEU A 115 -17.32 -11.86 -6.66
C LEU A 115 -18.34 -13.01 -6.76
N PRO A 116 -19.64 -12.83 -6.42
CA PRO A 116 -20.63 -13.90 -6.59
C PRO A 116 -20.81 -14.39 -8.03
N LEU A 117 -20.45 -13.53 -9.01
CA LEU A 117 -20.52 -13.84 -10.44
C LEU A 117 -19.19 -14.35 -11.01
N ALA A 118 -18.08 -13.96 -10.41
CA ALA A 118 -16.74 -14.27 -10.89
C ALA A 118 -16.17 -15.58 -10.35
N LEU A 119 -16.59 -15.97 -9.14
CA LEU A 119 -16.11 -17.21 -8.53
C LEU A 119 -16.77 -18.43 -9.22
N PRO A 120 -16.04 -19.55 -9.38
CA PRO A 120 -16.52 -20.73 -10.08
C PRO A 120 -17.55 -21.55 -9.29
N PHE A 121 -18.08 -20.99 -8.21
CA PHE A 121 -19.09 -21.62 -7.35
C PHE A 121 -20.05 -20.56 -6.80
N LYS A 122 -21.28 -20.96 -6.50
CA LYS A 122 -22.29 -20.07 -5.95
C LYS A 122 -22.01 -19.78 -4.47
N THR A 123 -21.84 -18.51 -4.15
CA THR A 123 -21.51 -18.06 -2.79
C THR A 123 -22.10 -16.69 -2.48
N ASN A 124 -22.39 -16.43 -1.22
CA ASN A 124 -22.70 -15.11 -0.70
C ASN A 124 -21.43 -14.50 -0.09
N ILE A 125 -21.18 -13.21 -0.36
CA ILE A 125 -20.00 -12.51 0.12
C ILE A 125 -20.40 -11.57 1.27
N SER A 126 -19.65 -11.63 2.36
CA SER A 126 -19.68 -10.64 3.43
C SER A 126 -18.29 -10.06 3.64
N PHE A 127 -18.21 -8.82 4.10
CA PHE A 127 -16.94 -8.15 4.36
C PHE A 127 -16.79 -7.88 5.86
N LYS A 128 -15.54 -7.99 6.33
CA LYS A 128 -15.15 -7.62 7.69
C LYS A 128 -13.94 -6.70 7.66
N ASP A 129 -13.93 -5.75 8.56
CA ASP A 129 -12.79 -4.85 8.74
C ASP A 129 -11.52 -5.60 9.14
N VAL A 130 -10.38 -5.16 8.58
CA VAL A 130 -9.05 -5.65 8.94
C VAL A 130 -8.06 -4.49 9.03
N ARG A 131 -7.31 -4.43 10.10
CA ARG A 131 -6.26 -3.43 10.35
C ARG A 131 -4.88 -4.08 10.41
N GLY A 132 -3.86 -3.26 10.22
CA GLY A 132 -2.46 -3.64 10.19
C GLY A 132 -1.85 -3.54 8.79
N ASN A 133 -0.54 -3.75 8.70
CA ASN A 133 0.17 -3.83 7.43
C ASN A 133 -0.20 -5.13 6.68
N ILE A 134 0.33 -5.32 5.48
CA ILE A 134 0.00 -6.47 4.62
C ILE A 134 0.33 -7.80 5.31
N HIS A 135 1.50 -7.90 5.95
CA HIS A 135 1.93 -9.11 6.66
C HIS A 135 0.96 -9.45 7.81
N THR A 136 0.64 -8.46 8.64
CA THR A 136 -0.35 -8.61 9.73
C THR A 136 -1.71 -9.06 9.21
N ARG A 137 -2.18 -8.50 8.08
CA ARG A 137 -3.49 -8.87 7.50
C ARG A 137 -3.49 -10.29 6.96
N LEU A 138 -2.40 -10.71 6.32
CA LEU A 138 -2.25 -12.08 5.84
C LEU A 138 -2.19 -13.09 7.01
N LYS A 139 -1.46 -12.77 8.09
CA LYS A 139 -1.48 -13.58 9.31
C LYS A 139 -2.88 -13.68 9.90
N LYS A 140 -3.61 -12.57 10.02
CA LYS A 140 -5.01 -12.59 10.49
C LYS A 140 -5.93 -13.44 9.61
N LEU A 141 -5.70 -13.45 8.29
CA LEU A 141 -6.43 -14.36 7.40
C LEU A 141 -6.13 -15.82 7.75
N ILE A 142 -4.84 -16.21 7.85
CA ILE A 142 -4.46 -17.61 8.07
C ILE A 142 -4.88 -18.11 9.45
N GLU A 143 -4.70 -17.30 10.48
CA GLU A 143 -4.96 -17.66 11.88
C GLU A 143 -6.44 -17.52 12.28
N GLY A 144 -7.20 -16.70 11.56
CA GLY A 144 -8.61 -16.43 11.85
C GLY A 144 -9.58 -17.31 11.07
N ASP A 145 -10.87 -17.06 11.28
CA ASP A 145 -11.98 -17.83 10.67
C ASP A 145 -12.45 -17.23 9.33
N ASP A 146 -11.87 -16.11 8.90
CA ASP A 146 -12.25 -15.46 7.66
C ASP A 146 -11.68 -16.21 6.45
N ASP A 147 -12.37 -16.10 5.31
CA ASP A 147 -12.14 -16.95 4.14
C ASP A 147 -11.22 -16.31 3.11
N GLY A 148 -11.13 -14.97 3.09
CA GLY A 148 -10.31 -14.28 2.11
C GLY A 148 -9.90 -12.86 2.54
N LEU A 149 -9.00 -12.26 1.76
CA LEU A 149 -8.43 -10.94 2.00
C LEU A 149 -8.24 -10.20 0.67
N VAL A 150 -8.65 -8.93 0.61
CA VAL A 150 -8.41 -8.06 -0.55
C VAL A 150 -7.33 -7.04 -0.23
N VAL A 151 -6.31 -6.99 -1.08
CA VAL A 151 -5.16 -6.07 -0.97
C VAL A 151 -4.83 -5.42 -2.30
N ALA A 152 -4.06 -4.34 -2.28
CA ALA A 152 -3.49 -3.78 -3.51
C ALA A 152 -2.34 -4.68 -4.00
N LYS A 153 -2.37 -5.05 -5.28
CA LYS A 153 -1.35 -5.91 -5.90
C LYS A 153 0.05 -5.30 -5.76
N ALA A 154 0.19 -3.99 -5.99
CA ALA A 154 1.45 -3.26 -5.81
C ALA A 154 2.08 -3.44 -4.42
N ALA A 155 1.28 -3.60 -3.35
CA ALA A 155 1.81 -3.80 -2.02
C ALA A 155 2.44 -5.20 -1.85
N ILE A 156 1.84 -6.21 -2.45
CA ILE A 156 2.39 -7.57 -2.47
C ILE A 156 3.66 -7.63 -3.32
N GLU A 157 3.63 -7.05 -4.52
CA GLU A 157 4.79 -7.05 -5.43
C GLU A 157 6.01 -6.40 -4.78
N ARG A 158 5.82 -5.24 -4.14
CA ARG A 158 6.92 -4.55 -3.44
C ARG A 158 7.53 -5.38 -2.32
N LEU A 159 6.71 -6.10 -1.55
CA LEU A 159 7.21 -6.99 -0.50
C LEU A 159 7.97 -8.19 -1.06
N ILE A 160 7.52 -8.75 -2.19
CA ILE A 160 8.20 -9.86 -2.86
C ILE A 160 9.51 -9.40 -3.51
N GLU A 161 9.55 -8.19 -4.06
CA GLU A 161 10.72 -7.63 -4.74
C GLU A 161 11.77 -7.05 -3.78
N LEU A 162 11.46 -6.92 -2.48
CA LEU A 162 12.45 -6.52 -1.48
C LEU A 162 13.63 -7.49 -1.48
N ASN A 163 14.82 -6.94 -1.72
CA ASN A 163 16.10 -7.66 -1.71
C ASN A 163 17.02 -7.14 -0.60
N ASP A 164 16.42 -6.68 0.49
CA ASP A 164 17.13 -6.19 1.67
C ASP A 164 17.24 -7.32 2.68
N ASP A 165 18.44 -7.58 3.17
CA ASP A 165 18.71 -8.66 4.13
C ASP A 165 17.93 -8.47 5.43
N GLU A 166 17.65 -7.21 5.81
CA GLU A 166 16.86 -6.86 6.99
C GLU A 166 15.42 -7.42 6.95
N PHE A 167 14.83 -7.56 5.76
CA PHE A 167 13.45 -8.05 5.57
C PHE A 167 13.37 -9.46 4.99
N PHE A 168 14.49 -10.19 4.97
CA PHE A 168 14.55 -11.52 4.34
C PHE A 168 13.61 -12.54 4.99
N ASP A 169 13.55 -12.56 6.31
CA ASP A 169 12.71 -13.50 7.05
C ASP A 169 11.21 -13.16 6.88
N ASP A 170 10.86 -11.88 6.88
CA ASP A 170 9.49 -11.41 6.62
C ASP A 170 9.02 -11.78 5.22
N LYS A 171 9.90 -11.61 4.22
CA LYS A 171 9.64 -12.01 2.82
C LYS A 171 9.42 -13.52 2.71
N LYS A 172 10.26 -14.32 3.35
CA LYS A 172 10.16 -15.78 3.33
C LYS A 172 8.86 -16.27 3.97
N GLU A 173 8.46 -15.67 5.09
CA GLU A 173 7.20 -15.97 5.75
C GLU A 173 6.01 -15.58 4.86
N LEU A 174 6.05 -14.38 4.26
CA LEU A 174 5.03 -13.90 3.33
C LEU A 174 4.83 -14.88 2.16
N LEU A 175 5.91 -15.32 1.53
CA LEU A 175 5.85 -16.26 0.41
C LEU A 175 5.21 -17.59 0.82
N LYS A 176 5.58 -18.14 1.98
CA LYS A 176 4.95 -19.36 2.52
C LYS A 176 3.44 -19.20 2.74
N ILE A 177 3.00 -18.04 3.23
CA ILE A 177 1.58 -17.76 3.42
C ILE A 177 0.88 -17.75 2.05
N ILE A 178 1.44 -17.03 1.07
CA ILE A 178 0.83 -16.88 -0.26
C ILE A 178 0.76 -18.20 -1.01
N GLU A 179 1.75 -19.08 -0.91
CA GLU A 179 1.80 -20.39 -1.56
C GLU A 179 0.60 -21.28 -1.15
N ASN A 180 0.07 -21.11 0.05
CA ASN A 180 -1.08 -21.86 0.57
C ASN A 180 -2.44 -21.20 0.30
N LEU A 181 -2.46 -20.11 -0.47
CA LEU A 181 -3.68 -19.38 -0.80
C LEU A 181 -3.96 -19.46 -2.30
N LYS A 182 -5.23 -19.48 -2.66
CA LYS A 182 -5.66 -19.20 -4.03
C LYS A 182 -5.82 -17.69 -4.19
N TRP A 183 -5.47 -17.18 -5.35
CA TRP A 183 -5.55 -15.74 -5.59
C TRP A 183 -6.05 -15.40 -7.00
N MET A 184 -6.60 -14.23 -7.11
CA MET A 184 -7.08 -13.66 -8.38
C MET A 184 -6.77 -12.17 -8.41
N VAL A 185 -6.25 -11.68 -9.54
CA VAL A 185 -6.15 -10.24 -9.80
C VAL A 185 -7.51 -9.72 -10.26
N LEU A 186 -7.99 -8.68 -9.60
CA LEU A 186 -9.32 -8.13 -9.84
C LEU A 186 -9.31 -7.17 -11.05
N PRO A 187 -10.25 -7.31 -11.99
CA PRO A 187 -10.32 -6.45 -13.16
C PRO A 187 -10.73 -5.01 -12.77
N ILE A 188 -10.04 -4.01 -13.32
CA ILE A 188 -10.31 -2.57 -13.07
C ILE A 188 -11.74 -2.20 -13.47
N SER A 189 -12.28 -2.82 -14.52
CA SER A 189 -13.66 -2.59 -14.98
C SER A 189 -14.71 -2.92 -13.93
N GLN A 190 -14.45 -3.84 -13.03
CA GLN A 190 -15.37 -4.27 -11.98
C GLN A 190 -14.97 -3.75 -10.58
N ASN A 191 -13.70 -3.53 -10.38
CA ASN A 191 -13.18 -2.97 -9.14
C ASN A 191 -12.16 -1.86 -9.46
N PRO A 192 -12.62 -0.66 -9.85
CA PRO A 192 -11.76 0.48 -10.10
C PRO A 192 -10.83 0.75 -8.91
N CYS A 193 -9.55 1.02 -9.17
CA CYS A 193 -8.57 1.26 -8.13
C CYS A 193 -8.81 2.59 -7.40
N ALA A 194 -8.21 2.76 -6.23
CA ALA A 194 -8.17 4.06 -5.57
C ALA A 194 -7.28 5.03 -6.38
N ALA A 195 -7.58 6.33 -6.31
CA ALA A 195 -6.71 7.36 -6.87
C ALA A 195 -5.30 7.22 -6.28
N GLY A 196 -4.26 7.35 -7.09
CA GLY A 196 -2.87 7.19 -6.67
C GLY A 196 -2.45 5.77 -6.26
N GLN A 197 -3.31 4.76 -6.35
CA GLN A 197 -2.92 3.38 -6.03
C GLN A 197 -1.83 2.89 -6.97
N GLY A 198 -0.81 2.24 -6.41
CA GLY A 198 0.37 1.78 -7.15
C GLY A 198 1.46 2.84 -7.31
N ALA A 199 1.16 4.13 -7.16
CA ALA A 199 2.15 5.20 -7.19
C ALA A 199 2.79 5.43 -5.82
N LEU A 200 4.06 5.83 -5.82
CA LEU A 200 4.77 6.38 -4.66
C LEU A 200 4.98 7.87 -4.88
N ALA A 201 4.74 8.65 -3.84
CA ALA A 201 5.05 10.07 -3.82
C ALA A 201 6.28 10.31 -2.96
N ILE A 202 7.22 11.08 -3.47
CA ILE A 202 8.43 11.49 -2.76
C ILE A 202 8.24 12.95 -2.37
N GLU A 203 8.08 13.18 -1.08
CA GLU A 203 7.87 14.50 -0.49
C GLU A 203 9.20 15.04 0.03
N SER A 204 9.45 16.32 -0.15
CA SER A 204 10.61 17.06 0.39
C SER A 204 10.21 18.44 0.87
N ARG A 205 11.11 19.13 1.57
CA ARG A 205 10.94 20.53 1.95
C ARG A 205 10.87 21.45 0.73
N GLU A 206 10.04 22.46 0.78
CA GLU A 206 10.09 23.55 -0.18
C GLU A 206 11.40 24.33 -0.05
N GLY A 207 12.00 24.68 -1.21
CA GLY A 207 13.23 25.47 -1.25
C GLY A 207 14.53 24.72 -0.99
N ASP A 208 14.49 23.41 -0.77
CA ASP A 208 15.68 22.57 -0.63
C ASP A 208 16.28 22.24 -2.01
N SER A 209 17.18 23.12 -2.47
CA SER A 209 17.76 23.01 -3.82
C SER A 209 18.72 21.83 -3.99
N GLU A 210 19.29 21.28 -2.93
CA GLU A 210 20.19 20.12 -3.02
C GLU A 210 19.35 18.84 -3.19
N VAL A 211 18.33 18.68 -2.40
CA VAL A 211 17.38 17.58 -2.53
C VAL A 211 16.67 17.63 -3.88
N ASP A 212 16.26 18.83 -4.32
CA ASP A 212 15.64 19.02 -5.65
C ASP A 212 16.54 18.55 -6.80
N LYS A 213 17.84 18.82 -6.76
CA LYS A 213 18.79 18.36 -7.79
C LYS A 213 18.85 16.83 -7.85
N ILE A 214 18.87 16.18 -6.69
CA ILE A 214 18.90 14.72 -6.59
C ILE A 214 17.59 14.14 -7.13
N LEU A 215 16.46 14.66 -6.69
CA LEU A 215 15.15 14.17 -7.07
C LEU A 215 14.78 14.47 -8.51
N ASN A 216 15.22 15.60 -9.08
CA ASN A 216 15.00 15.96 -10.49
C ASN A 216 15.61 14.93 -11.47
N CYS A 217 16.66 14.23 -11.06
CA CYS A 217 17.21 13.13 -11.86
C CYS A 217 16.34 11.87 -11.82
N LEU A 218 15.47 11.75 -10.81
CA LEU A 218 14.51 10.66 -10.65
C LEU A 218 13.15 10.97 -11.26
N LEU A 219 12.90 12.22 -11.65
CA LEU A 219 11.67 12.65 -12.25
C LEU A 219 11.44 11.95 -13.57
N TYR A 220 10.83 10.80 -13.48
CA TYR A 220 9.94 10.36 -14.54
C TYR A 220 8.78 11.35 -14.55
N THR A 221 8.55 12.00 -15.69
CA THR A 221 7.29 12.70 -15.94
C THR A 221 6.21 11.65 -15.87
N SER A 222 5.64 11.45 -14.67
CA SER A 222 4.51 10.57 -14.52
C SER A 222 3.41 11.06 -15.43
N PRO A 223 2.83 10.20 -16.27
CA PRO A 223 1.53 10.52 -16.83
C PRO A 223 0.63 10.90 -15.65
N SER A 224 -0.19 11.91 -15.84
CA SER A 224 -1.10 12.44 -14.82
C SER A 224 -1.71 11.29 -14.00
N PRO A 225 -1.87 11.40 -12.66
CA PRO A 225 -2.57 10.40 -11.87
C PRO A 225 -3.99 10.10 -12.35
N ARG A 226 -4.43 10.81 -13.37
CA ARG A 226 -5.76 10.70 -14.01
C ARG A 226 -5.76 9.81 -15.26
N ASP A 227 -4.59 9.41 -15.75
CA ASP A 227 -4.47 8.57 -16.95
C ASP A 227 -4.34 7.08 -16.61
#